data_bb92481a6e7fec01d71b7be24fc1df31
#
_entry.id   bb92481a6e7fec01d71b7be24fc1df31
#
_cell.length_a   1.000
_cell.length_b   1.000
_cell.length_c   1.000
_cell.angle_alpha   90.00
_cell.angle_beta   90.00
_cell.angle_gamma   90.00
#
_symmetry.space_group_name_H-M   'P 1'
#
loop_
_entity.id
_entity.type
_entity.pdbx_description
1 polymer ?
#
loop_
_entity_poly.entity_id
_entity_poly.type
_entity_poly.pdbx_seq_one_letter_code
_entity_poly.pdbx_strand_id
1 'polypeptide(L)'
;ATIAAYIREKNPDIKSVLSLIEQKENEIKDSITKVQEVISRYRRLSTLGQLIDPIIHDGRNYLNKIDLKSNLIIKEVNKEKCELSKILEKANEIQIVREDFAQLFTRIEPFGGRKRGRPVKIVIEDAIANIFMLNKDEFSELDIHYTISPSKHNVTIDGGELGSILMNLIQNSIYWLGTVPPPREIKVDVVEEPDGLSIIFSDNGPGIQPDIEEQIFDPYFSTKPDGIGLGLAMVGEMMADYNGELALIDSALGGASFKLKFRYRV
;
A
#
# COMPACT_ATOMS: atom_id res chain seq x y z
N ALA A 1 23.44 30.38 20.60
CA ALA A 1 23.68 31.75 20.14
C ALA A 1 23.19 31.90 18.69
N THR A 2 22.58 33.00 18.34
CA THR A 2 22.16 33.26 16.95
C THR A 2 23.38 33.65 16.12
N ILE A 3 23.36 33.34 14.79
CA ILE A 3 24.42 33.78 13.85
C ILE A 3 24.66 35.28 13.95
N ALA A 4 23.60 36.07 14.10
CA ALA A 4 23.67 37.53 14.28
C ALA A 4 24.44 37.95 15.54
N ALA A 5 24.26 37.23 16.66
CA ALA A 5 25.03 37.51 17.90
C ALA A 5 26.49 37.17 17.72
N TYR A 6 26.85 36.04 17.08
CA TYR A 6 28.22 35.63 16.78
C TYR A 6 28.95 36.66 15.91
N ILE A 7 28.28 37.17 14.85
CA ILE A 7 28.84 38.17 13.93
C ILE A 7 29.13 39.48 14.69
N ARG A 8 28.22 39.95 15.57
CA ARG A 8 28.38 41.20 16.35
C ARG A 8 29.47 41.12 17.38
N GLU A 9 29.66 39.95 18.00
CA GLU A 9 30.59 39.79 19.12
C GLU A 9 32.04 39.52 18.65
N LYS A 10 32.21 38.75 17.57
CA LYS A 10 33.53 38.24 17.14
C LYS A 10 34.08 38.85 15.86
N ASN A 11 33.28 39.66 15.12
CA ASN A 11 33.68 40.28 13.86
C ASN A 11 34.46 39.30 12.94
N PRO A 12 33.91 38.09 12.69
CA PRO A 12 34.59 37.01 11.99
C PRO A 12 34.78 37.32 10.50
N ASP A 13 35.77 36.68 9.87
CA ASP A 13 35.89 36.72 8.43
C ASP A 13 34.71 36.03 7.70
N ILE A 14 34.56 36.34 6.40
CA ILE A 14 33.44 35.84 5.58
C ILE A 14 33.43 34.30 5.52
N LYS A 15 34.62 33.64 5.51
CA LYS A 15 34.71 32.18 5.46
C LYS A 15 34.20 31.54 6.76
N SER A 16 34.53 32.11 7.90
CA SER A 16 34.02 31.65 9.20
C SER A 16 32.50 31.82 9.32
N VAL A 17 31.94 32.88 8.75
CA VAL A 17 30.48 33.08 8.71
C VAL A 17 29.82 32.05 7.80
N LEU A 18 30.36 31.80 6.60
CA LEU A 18 29.84 30.79 5.68
C LEU A 18 29.87 29.40 6.29
N SER A 19 30.99 28.98 6.90
CA SER A 19 31.05 27.66 7.54
C SER A 19 30.03 27.50 8.70
N LEU A 20 29.77 28.57 9.44
CA LEU A 20 28.74 28.56 10.49
C LEU A 20 27.34 28.47 9.93
N ILE A 21 27.06 29.10 8.77
CA ILE A 21 25.79 29.01 8.08
C ILE A 21 25.59 27.57 7.58
N GLU A 22 26.58 26.99 6.88
CA GLU A 22 26.50 25.60 6.40
C GLU A 22 26.28 24.60 7.54
N GLN A 23 27.00 24.79 8.67
CA GLN A 23 26.79 23.97 9.87
C GLN A 23 25.35 24.09 10.38
N LYS A 24 24.81 25.30 10.44
CA LYS A 24 23.40 25.52 10.88
C LYS A 24 22.37 24.99 9.91
N GLU A 25 22.60 25.07 8.62
CA GLU A 25 21.75 24.46 7.61
C GLU A 25 21.70 22.93 7.79
N ASN A 26 22.84 22.28 8.01
CA ASN A 26 22.90 20.85 8.25
C ASN A 26 22.19 20.45 9.56
N GLU A 27 22.40 21.20 10.66
CA GLU A 27 21.68 20.99 11.93
C GLU A 27 20.16 21.12 11.76
N ILE A 28 19.69 22.07 10.93
CA ILE A 28 18.27 22.25 10.61
C ILE A 28 17.76 21.09 9.78
N LYS A 29 18.49 20.67 8.73
CA LYS A 29 18.13 19.49 7.91
C LYS A 29 17.98 18.23 8.75
N ASP A 30 18.95 17.97 9.64
CA ASP A 30 18.90 16.81 10.56
C ASP A 30 17.70 16.91 11.52
N SER A 31 17.39 18.10 11.99
CA SER A 31 16.24 18.32 12.87
C SER A 31 14.92 18.10 12.13
N ILE A 32 14.80 18.59 10.88
CA ILE A 32 13.64 18.35 10.04
C ILE A 32 13.45 16.85 9.78
N THR A 33 14.54 16.14 9.45
CA THR A 33 14.48 14.67 9.23
C THR A 33 13.98 13.93 10.47
N LYS A 34 14.49 14.28 11.66
CA LYS A 34 14.03 13.70 12.92
C LYS A 34 12.54 13.98 13.19
N VAL A 35 12.09 15.21 12.92
CA VAL A 35 10.67 15.57 13.08
C VAL A 35 9.80 14.77 12.10
N GLN A 36 10.24 14.62 10.85
CA GLN A 36 9.54 13.81 9.86
C GLN A 36 9.45 12.33 10.28
N GLU A 37 10.52 11.75 10.82
CA GLU A 37 10.52 10.38 11.36
C GLU A 37 9.53 10.23 12.53
N VAL A 38 9.48 11.20 13.43
CA VAL A 38 8.53 11.19 14.55
C VAL A 38 7.09 11.30 14.05
N ILE A 39 6.81 12.22 13.11
CA ILE A 39 5.48 12.38 12.52
C ILE A 39 5.05 11.09 11.79
N SER A 40 5.94 10.49 10.99
CA SER A 40 5.66 9.22 10.30
C SER A 40 5.35 8.10 11.29
N ARG A 41 6.11 7.99 12.38
CA ARG A 41 5.83 7.03 13.46
C ARG A 41 4.49 7.29 14.14
N TYR A 42 4.16 8.55 14.38
CA TYR A 42 2.90 8.94 15.02
C TYR A 42 1.68 8.66 14.13
N ARG A 43 1.81 8.92 12.81
CA ARG A 43 0.78 8.57 11.82
C ARG A 43 0.54 7.05 11.81
N ARG A 44 1.60 6.25 11.74
CA ARG A 44 1.47 4.77 11.81
C ARG A 44 0.78 4.28 13.07
N LEU A 45 1.12 4.84 14.23
CA LEU A 45 0.47 4.49 15.49
C LEU A 45 -0.99 4.95 15.52
N SER A 46 -1.31 6.09 14.96
CA SER A 46 -2.69 6.59 14.83
C SER A 46 -3.51 5.69 13.92
N THR A 47 -2.97 5.33 12.74
CA THR A 47 -3.63 4.41 11.81
C THR A 47 -3.78 3.03 12.44
N LEU A 48 -2.75 2.51 13.12
CA LEU A 48 -2.83 1.24 13.85
C LEU A 48 -3.90 1.29 14.95
N GLY A 49 -4.02 2.42 15.67
CA GLY A 49 -5.07 2.61 16.68
C GLY A 49 -6.49 2.53 16.09
N GLN A 50 -6.70 3.11 14.91
CA GLN A 50 -7.97 3.01 14.20
C GLN A 50 -8.23 1.61 13.64
N LEU A 51 -7.16 0.82 13.38
CA LEU A 51 -7.24 -0.53 12.85
C LEU A 51 -7.61 -1.58 13.91
N ILE A 52 -7.30 -1.35 15.18
CA ILE A 52 -7.42 -2.37 16.23
C ILE A 52 -8.85 -2.86 16.40
N ASP A 53 -9.83 -1.96 16.49
CA ASP A 53 -11.21 -2.35 16.77
C ASP A 53 -11.86 -3.15 15.62
N PRO A 54 -11.77 -2.74 14.33
CA PRO A 54 -12.23 -3.55 13.21
C PRO A 54 -11.49 -4.88 13.09
N ILE A 55 -10.19 -4.92 13.34
CA ILE A 55 -9.41 -6.17 13.29
C ILE A 55 -9.91 -7.17 14.33
N ILE A 56 -10.14 -6.69 15.55
CA ILE A 56 -10.67 -7.55 16.62
C ILE A 56 -12.08 -8.02 16.25
N HIS A 57 -12.90 -7.14 15.69
CA HIS A 57 -14.25 -7.47 15.23
C HIS A 57 -14.22 -8.54 14.12
N ASP A 58 -13.44 -8.33 13.08
CA ASP A 58 -13.33 -9.26 11.95
C ASP A 58 -12.66 -10.56 12.36
N GLY A 59 -11.63 -10.50 13.19
CA GLY A 59 -10.99 -11.69 13.77
C GLY A 59 -11.99 -12.55 14.53
N ARG A 60 -12.86 -11.95 15.34
CA ARG A 60 -13.95 -12.65 16.04
C ARG A 60 -14.94 -13.29 15.06
N ASN A 61 -15.29 -12.60 13.99
CA ASN A 61 -16.20 -13.11 12.96
C ASN A 61 -15.62 -14.33 12.25
N TYR A 62 -14.33 -14.34 11.92
CA TYR A 62 -13.67 -15.52 11.35
C TYR A 62 -13.62 -16.69 12.33
N LEU A 63 -13.28 -16.43 13.60
CA LEU A 63 -13.30 -17.47 14.64
C LEU A 63 -14.70 -18.06 14.83
N ASN A 64 -15.74 -17.23 14.91
CA ASN A 64 -17.12 -17.68 14.99
C ASN A 64 -17.55 -18.55 13.80
N LYS A 65 -17.12 -18.20 12.58
CA LYS A 65 -17.37 -19.02 11.38
C LYS A 65 -16.68 -20.39 11.50
N ILE A 66 -15.45 -20.45 11.96
CA ILE A 66 -14.72 -21.71 12.18
C ILE A 66 -15.41 -22.55 13.25
N ASP A 67 -15.77 -21.96 14.39
CA ASP A 67 -16.48 -22.66 15.46
C ASP A 67 -17.81 -23.23 15.01
N LEU A 68 -18.61 -22.44 14.28
CA LEU A 68 -19.88 -22.90 13.73
C LEU A 68 -19.70 -24.13 12.83
N LYS A 69 -18.75 -24.09 11.89
CA LYS A 69 -18.48 -25.19 10.97
C LYS A 69 -17.89 -26.41 11.68
N SER A 70 -17.01 -26.21 12.65
CA SER A 70 -16.48 -27.29 13.50
C SER A 70 -17.60 -27.99 14.28
N ASN A 71 -18.54 -27.24 14.86
CA ASN A 71 -19.68 -27.79 15.55
C ASN A 71 -20.64 -28.58 14.61
N LEU A 72 -20.76 -28.14 13.34
CA LEU A 72 -21.52 -28.90 12.35
C LEU A 72 -20.85 -30.24 12.00
N ILE A 73 -19.52 -30.28 11.91
CA ILE A 73 -18.75 -31.52 11.72
C ILE A 73 -18.97 -32.45 12.91
N ILE A 74 -18.85 -31.95 14.15
CA ILE A 74 -19.06 -32.76 15.34
C ILE A 74 -20.48 -33.35 15.38
N LYS A 75 -21.50 -32.54 15.02
CA LYS A 75 -22.89 -33.01 14.93
C LYS A 75 -23.07 -34.10 13.88
N GLU A 76 -22.41 -33.97 12.73
CA GLU A 76 -22.50 -34.95 11.64
C GLU A 76 -21.84 -36.27 12.03
N VAL A 77 -20.65 -36.21 12.68
CA VAL A 77 -19.93 -37.40 13.16
C VAL A 77 -20.74 -38.19 14.20
N ASN A 78 -21.52 -37.50 15.03
CA ASN A 78 -22.34 -38.12 16.09
C ASN A 78 -23.68 -38.67 15.60
N LYS A 79 -24.00 -38.63 14.31
CA LYS A 79 -25.19 -39.24 13.73
C LYS A 79 -25.02 -40.77 13.56
N GLU A 80 -26.06 -41.55 13.70
CA GLU A 80 -26.05 -42.99 13.39
C GLU A 80 -25.66 -43.31 11.95
N LYS A 81 -26.00 -42.40 11.03
CA LYS A 81 -25.56 -42.44 9.61
C LYS A 81 -24.78 -41.16 9.34
N CYS A 82 -23.46 -41.22 9.48
CA CYS A 82 -22.56 -40.13 9.21
C CYS A 82 -22.32 -40.01 7.69
N GLU A 83 -22.48 -38.81 7.14
CA GLU A 83 -22.22 -38.52 5.72
C GLU A 83 -20.84 -37.86 5.57
N LEU A 84 -19.85 -38.63 5.15
CA LEU A 84 -18.46 -38.17 4.99
C LEU A 84 -18.34 -36.98 4.03
N SER A 85 -19.17 -36.89 2.98
CA SER A 85 -19.21 -35.77 2.06
C SER A 85 -19.52 -34.44 2.74
N LYS A 86 -20.45 -34.42 3.70
CA LYS A 86 -20.79 -33.22 4.48
C LYS A 86 -19.67 -32.78 5.40
N ILE A 87 -18.93 -33.75 5.97
CA ILE A 87 -17.76 -33.47 6.78
C ILE A 87 -16.66 -32.83 5.95
N LEU A 88 -16.37 -33.40 4.76
CA LEU A 88 -15.35 -32.86 3.84
C LEU A 88 -15.73 -31.47 3.34
N GLU A 89 -16.99 -31.24 3.01
CA GLU A 89 -17.50 -29.91 2.61
C GLU A 89 -17.24 -28.88 3.72
N LYS A 90 -17.60 -29.16 4.95
CA LYS A 90 -17.40 -28.23 6.06
C LYS A 90 -15.92 -28.05 6.44
N ALA A 91 -15.10 -29.08 6.28
CA ALA A 91 -13.65 -29.00 6.48
C ALA A 91 -13.02 -28.08 5.41
N ASN A 92 -13.41 -28.18 4.15
CA ASN A 92 -12.97 -27.29 3.08
C ASN A 92 -13.40 -25.83 3.34
N GLU A 93 -14.64 -25.61 3.80
CA GLU A 93 -15.11 -24.28 4.18
C GLU A 93 -14.28 -23.67 5.34
N ILE A 94 -13.85 -24.48 6.32
CA ILE A 94 -12.94 -24.03 7.40
C ILE A 94 -11.59 -23.62 6.81
N GLN A 95 -11.08 -24.36 5.83
CA GLN A 95 -9.80 -24.04 5.18
C GLN A 95 -9.86 -22.69 4.47
N ILE A 96 -10.93 -22.41 3.74
CA ILE A 96 -11.15 -21.10 3.08
C ILE A 96 -11.21 -19.99 4.13
N VAL A 97 -12.00 -20.13 5.18
CA VAL A 97 -12.11 -19.13 6.26
C VAL A 97 -10.76 -18.88 6.94
N ARG A 98 -9.93 -19.92 7.11
CA ARG A 98 -8.58 -19.81 7.66
C ARG A 98 -7.66 -19.01 6.74
N GLU A 99 -7.76 -19.20 5.43
CA GLU A 99 -6.98 -18.45 4.44
C GLU A 99 -7.36 -16.97 4.44
N ASP A 100 -8.66 -16.66 4.46
CA ASP A 100 -9.16 -15.28 4.59
C ASP A 100 -8.68 -14.63 5.90
N PHE A 101 -8.73 -15.38 7.01
CA PHE A 101 -8.23 -14.91 8.30
C PHE A 101 -6.72 -14.63 8.28
N ALA A 102 -5.93 -15.49 7.62
CA ALA A 102 -4.50 -15.27 7.46
C ALA A 102 -4.19 -14.01 6.62
N GLN A 103 -4.98 -13.74 5.59
CA GLN A 103 -4.85 -12.52 4.79
C GLN A 103 -5.11 -11.24 5.59
N LEU A 104 -6.00 -11.28 6.60
CA LEU A 104 -6.22 -10.15 7.49
C LEU A 104 -4.92 -9.72 8.17
N PHE A 105 -4.11 -10.67 8.68
CA PHE A 105 -2.83 -10.37 9.31
C PHE A 105 -1.78 -9.85 8.33
N THR A 106 -1.75 -10.37 7.11
CA THR A 106 -0.85 -9.88 6.07
C THR A 106 -1.13 -8.42 5.72
N ARG A 107 -2.39 -8.00 5.74
CA ARG A 107 -2.79 -6.60 5.52
C ARG A 107 -2.38 -5.66 6.64
N ILE A 108 -2.25 -6.17 7.87
CA ILE A 108 -1.88 -5.39 9.06
C ILE A 108 -0.36 -5.35 9.26
N GLU A 109 0.35 -6.33 8.74
CA GLU A 109 1.79 -6.50 8.94
C GLU A 109 2.61 -5.21 8.68
N PRO A 110 2.30 -4.38 7.66
CA PRO A 110 2.98 -3.10 7.44
C PRO A 110 2.85 -2.11 8.61
N PHE A 111 1.75 -2.16 9.36
CA PHE A 111 1.51 -1.29 10.52
C PHE A 111 2.08 -1.87 11.82
N GLY A 112 2.28 -3.20 11.90
CA GLY A 112 2.73 -3.93 13.07
C GLY A 112 4.22 -3.81 13.40
N GLY A 113 4.95 -2.92 12.72
CA GLY A 113 6.38 -2.69 13.01
C GLY A 113 7.30 -3.81 12.51
N ARG A 114 6.95 -4.46 11.39
CA ARG A 114 7.84 -5.41 10.71
C ARG A 114 9.24 -4.78 10.61
N LYS A 115 10.27 -5.54 10.93
CA LYS A 115 11.64 -5.15 10.57
C LYS A 115 11.68 -5.00 9.05
N ARG A 116 11.71 -3.75 8.57
CA ARG A 116 11.91 -3.46 7.16
C ARG A 116 13.17 -4.17 6.69
N GLY A 117 13.12 -4.72 5.51
CA GLY A 117 14.31 -5.07 4.77
C GLY A 117 15.17 -3.81 4.56
N ARG A 118 16.41 -3.98 4.16
CA ARG A 118 17.20 -2.82 3.75
C ARG A 118 16.68 -2.34 2.40
N PRO A 119 16.40 -1.03 2.24
CA PRO A 119 16.13 -0.49 0.92
C PRO A 119 17.28 -0.81 -0.03
N VAL A 120 16.95 -1.38 -1.18
CA VAL A 120 17.90 -1.74 -2.24
C VAL A 120 17.49 -1.05 -3.53
N LYS A 121 18.44 -0.91 -4.45
CA LYS A 121 18.16 -0.35 -5.77
C LYS A 121 17.43 -1.42 -6.60
N ILE A 122 16.20 -1.09 -7.01
CA ILE A 122 15.29 -1.98 -7.76
C ILE A 122 14.95 -1.33 -9.09
N VAL A 123 14.94 -2.13 -10.17
CA VAL A 123 14.37 -1.72 -11.46
C VAL A 123 12.85 -1.83 -11.34
N ILE A 124 12.16 -0.70 -11.42
CA ILE A 124 10.72 -0.60 -11.16
C ILE A 124 9.91 -1.45 -12.14
N GLU A 125 10.22 -1.35 -13.42
CA GLU A 125 9.47 -2.05 -14.47
C GLU A 125 9.60 -3.57 -14.33
N ASP A 126 10.76 -4.07 -13.89
CA ASP A 126 10.94 -5.50 -13.62
C ASP A 126 10.12 -5.94 -12.39
N ALA A 127 10.07 -5.11 -11.34
CA ALA A 127 9.24 -5.38 -10.18
C ALA A 127 7.75 -5.40 -10.54
N ILE A 128 7.28 -4.45 -11.34
CA ILE A 128 5.91 -4.39 -11.83
C ILE A 128 5.61 -5.64 -12.64
N ALA A 129 6.46 -6.01 -13.63
CA ALA A 129 6.26 -7.19 -14.45
C ALA A 129 6.17 -8.48 -13.63
N ASN A 130 7.01 -8.62 -12.59
CA ASN A 130 6.95 -9.77 -11.69
C ASN A 130 5.62 -9.86 -10.93
N ILE A 131 5.10 -8.73 -10.43
CA ILE A 131 3.81 -8.71 -9.73
C ILE A 131 2.65 -8.99 -10.69
N PHE A 132 2.69 -8.46 -11.93
CA PHE A 132 1.70 -8.80 -12.96
C PHE A 132 1.71 -10.30 -13.29
N MET A 133 2.90 -10.91 -13.37
CA MET A 133 3.03 -12.35 -13.62
C MET A 133 2.41 -13.19 -12.49
N LEU A 134 2.48 -12.75 -11.23
CA LEU A 134 1.83 -13.43 -10.11
C LEU A 134 0.29 -13.41 -10.19
N ASN A 135 -0.29 -12.43 -10.88
CA ASN A 135 -1.75 -12.27 -11.05
C ASN A 135 -2.23 -12.74 -12.44
N LYS A 136 -1.40 -13.45 -13.21
CA LYS A 136 -1.70 -13.83 -14.60
C LYS A 136 -2.98 -14.65 -14.77
N ASP A 137 -3.29 -15.50 -13.80
CA ASP A 137 -4.45 -16.37 -13.86
C ASP A 137 -5.74 -15.55 -13.71
N GLU A 138 -5.81 -14.60 -12.76
CA GLU A 138 -6.90 -13.65 -12.59
C GLU A 138 -7.05 -12.73 -13.82
N PHE A 139 -5.94 -12.28 -14.40
CA PHE A 139 -5.97 -11.48 -15.63
C PHE A 139 -6.54 -12.27 -16.81
N SER A 140 -6.18 -13.56 -16.93
CA SER A 140 -6.70 -14.42 -17.98
C SER A 140 -8.20 -14.72 -17.80
N GLU A 141 -8.64 -14.98 -16.57
CA GLU A 141 -10.05 -15.25 -16.25
C GLU A 141 -10.96 -14.04 -16.55
N LEU A 142 -10.47 -12.83 -16.29
CA LEU A 142 -11.21 -11.60 -16.49
C LEU A 142 -10.96 -10.93 -17.85
N ASP A 143 -10.12 -11.51 -18.72
CA ASP A 143 -9.72 -10.91 -20.00
C ASP A 143 -9.13 -9.49 -19.82
N ILE A 144 -8.20 -9.36 -18.86
CA ILE A 144 -7.50 -8.09 -18.57
C ILE A 144 -6.20 -8.04 -19.36
N HIS A 145 -6.05 -7.03 -20.20
CA HIS A 145 -4.80 -6.72 -20.89
C HIS A 145 -4.02 -5.66 -20.12
N TYR A 146 -2.70 -5.77 -20.12
CA TYR A 146 -1.87 -4.76 -19.48
C TYR A 146 -0.68 -4.34 -20.33
N THR A 147 -0.24 -3.10 -20.14
CA THR A 147 0.97 -2.54 -20.76
C THR A 147 1.83 -1.89 -19.69
N ILE A 148 3.15 -2.08 -19.80
CA ILE A 148 4.16 -1.46 -18.92
C ILE A 148 5.10 -0.69 -19.82
N SER A 149 5.49 0.55 -19.44
CA SER A 149 6.44 1.33 -20.22
C SER A 149 7.76 0.54 -20.42
N PRO A 150 8.36 0.60 -21.62
CA PRO A 150 9.54 -0.20 -21.96
C PRO A 150 10.84 0.32 -21.35
N SER A 151 10.79 1.42 -20.63
CA SER A 151 11.93 2.05 -19.95
C SER A 151 12.45 1.20 -18.79
N LYS A 152 13.60 1.61 -18.23
CA LYS A 152 14.23 0.95 -17.07
C LYS A 152 14.67 2.02 -16.10
N HIS A 153 13.92 2.18 -15.02
CA HIS A 153 14.20 3.15 -13.97
C HIS A 153 14.49 2.46 -12.64
N ASN A 154 15.32 3.10 -11.84
CA ASN A 154 15.71 2.56 -10.55
C ASN A 154 15.14 3.40 -9.42
N VAL A 155 14.64 2.73 -8.39
CA VAL A 155 14.25 3.33 -7.11
C VAL A 155 14.95 2.61 -5.97
N THR A 156 15.22 3.32 -4.87
CA THR A 156 15.75 2.71 -3.65
C THR A 156 14.62 2.52 -2.66
N ILE A 157 14.15 1.28 -2.53
CA ILE A 157 13.00 0.89 -1.70
C ILE A 157 13.18 -0.54 -1.17
N ASP A 158 12.48 -0.90 -0.10
CA ASP A 158 12.32 -2.30 0.29
C ASP A 158 11.45 -3.03 -0.75
N GLY A 159 11.93 -4.17 -1.26
CA GLY A 159 11.23 -4.92 -2.32
C GLY A 159 9.88 -5.47 -1.87
N GLY A 160 9.73 -5.83 -0.59
CA GLY A 160 8.46 -6.26 -0.04
C GLY A 160 7.44 -5.13 0.07
N GLU A 161 7.89 -3.92 0.43
CA GLU A 161 7.02 -2.74 0.48
C GLU A 161 6.60 -2.31 -0.93
N LEU A 162 7.51 -2.29 -1.91
CA LEU A 162 7.16 -2.04 -3.31
C LEU A 162 6.15 -3.07 -3.83
N GLY A 163 6.38 -4.36 -3.53
CA GLY A 163 5.44 -5.42 -3.87
C GLY A 163 4.05 -5.20 -3.25
N SER A 164 4.00 -4.78 -1.99
CA SER A 164 2.73 -4.49 -1.30
C SER A 164 2.01 -3.28 -1.89
N ILE A 165 2.73 -2.21 -2.23
CA ILE A 165 2.18 -1.03 -2.92
C ILE A 165 1.53 -1.44 -4.24
N LEU A 166 2.29 -2.13 -5.11
CA LEU A 166 1.81 -2.55 -6.42
C LEU A 166 0.64 -3.54 -6.33
N MET A 167 0.71 -4.50 -5.41
CA MET A 167 -0.36 -5.49 -5.22
C MET A 167 -1.68 -4.83 -4.80
N ASN A 168 -1.65 -3.82 -3.91
CA ASN A 168 -2.85 -3.09 -3.53
C ASN A 168 -3.52 -2.39 -4.73
N LEU A 169 -2.73 -1.77 -5.62
CA LEU A 169 -3.26 -1.13 -6.82
C LEU A 169 -3.82 -2.15 -7.81
N ILE A 170 -3.08 -3.24 -8.08
CA ILE A 170 -3.48 -4.31 -8.98
C ILE A 170 -4.79 -4.96 -8.51
N GLN A 171 -4.90 -5.33 -7.23
CA GLN A 171 -6.12 -5.94 -6.68
C GLN A 171 -7.32 -4.99 -6.70
N ASN A 172 -7.08 -3.69 -6.57
CA ASN A 172 -8.14 -2.70 -6.79
C ASN A 172 -8.61 -2.70 -8.24
N SER A 173 -7.69 -2.65 -9.20
CA SER A 173 -8.06 -2.65 -10.61
C SER A 173 -8.70 -3.96 -11.04
N ILE A 174 -8.20 -5.13 -10.62
CA ILE A 174 -8.84 -6.43 -10.91
C ILE A 174 -10.30 -6.43 -10.45
N TYR A 175 -10.55 -5.99 -9.21
CA TYR A 175 -11.92 -5.93 -8.68
C TYR A 175 -12.83 -5.05 -9.53
N TRP A 176 -12.42 -3.82 -9.82
CA TRP A 176 -13.27 -2.87 -10.53
C TRP A 176 -13.39 -3.18 -12.03
N LEU A 177 -12.35 -3.70 -12.66
CA LEU A 177 -12.41 -4.18 -14.03
C LEU A 177 -13.35 -5.38 -14.16
N GLY A 178 -13.48 -6.22 -13.13
CA GLY A 178 -14.48 -7.28 -13.09
C GLY A 178 -15.92 -6.79 -13.14
N THR A 179 -16.18 -5.52 -12.82
CA THR A 179 -17.53 -4.92 -12.84
C THR A 179 -17.93 -4.28 -14.17
N VAL A 180 -16.99 -4.15 -15.12
CA VAL A 180 -17.21 -3.52 -16.43
C VAL A 180 -17.06 -4.56 -17.56
N PRO A 181 -17.70 -4.34 -18.72
CA PRO A 181 -17.50 -5.22 -19.87
C PRO A 181 -16.10 -5.05 -20.48
N PRO A 182 -15.57 -6.05 -21.20
CA PRO A 182 -14.37 -5.89 -22.01
C PRO A 182 -14.52 -4.80 -23.10
N PRO A 183 -13.40 -4.22 -23.56
CA PRO A 183 -12.01 -4.53 -23.20
C PRO A 183 -11.65 -4.00 -21.83
N ARG A 184 -10.85 -4.75 -21.08
CA ARG A 184 -10.35 -4.40 -19.75
C ARG A 184 -8.85 -4.17 -19.82
N GLU A 185 -8.41 -3.01 -19.39
CA GLU A 185 -7.03 -2.58 -19.60
C GLU A 185 -6.43 -1.99 -18.33
N ILE A 186 -5.15 -2.34 -18.08
CA ILE A 186 -4.29 -1.70 -17.10
C ILE A 186 -3.06 -1.15 -17.83
N LYS A 187 -2.71 0.10 -17.58
CA LYS A 187 -1.51 0.72 -18.11
C LYS A 187 -0.64 1.25 -16.99
N VAL A 188 0.66 0.94 -17.04
CA VAL A 188 1.63 1.46 -16.09
C VAL A 188 2.74 2.19 -16.85
N ASP A 189 2.78 3.49 -16.65
CA ASP A 189 3.85 4.35 -17.17
C ASP A 189 4.82 4.71 -16.05
N VAL A 190 6.11 4.66 -16.34
CA VAL A 190 7.17 5.13 -15.43
C VAL A 190 7.80 6.36 -16.07
N VAL A 191 7.75 7.48 -15.35
CA VAL A 191 8.15 8.79 -15.86
C VAL A 191 9.19 9.42 -14.94
N GLU A 192 10.34 9.80 -15.49
CA GLU A 192 11.34 10.56 -14.76
C GLU A 192 10.93 12.04 -14.71
N GLU A 193 10.95 12.62 -13.51
CA GLU A 193 10.65 14.02 -13.24
C GLU A 193 11.90 14.74 -12.69
N PRO A 194 11.98 16.07 -12.77
CA PRO A 194 13.16 16.81 -12.32
C PRO A 194 13.54 16.57 -10.84
N ASP A 195 12.56 16.24 -9.99
CA ASP A 195 12.71 16.04 -8.54
C ASP A 195 12.48 14.59 -8.11
N GLY A 196 12.30 13.65 -9.07
CA GLY A 196 12.05 12.26 -8.72
C GLY A 196 11.62 11.36 -9.87
N LEU A 197 10.95 10.29 -9.51
CA LEU A 197 10.41 9.30 -10.41
C LEU A 197 8.93 9.07 -10.08
N SER A 198 8.08 9.02 -11.08
CA SER A 198 6.66 8.73 -10.92
C SER A 198 6.26 7.45 -11.62
N ILE A 199 5.49 6.61 -10.92
CA ILE A 199 4.74 5.50 -11.51
C ILE A 199 3.30 5.97 -11.67
N ILE A 200 2.78 5.93 -12.88
CA ILE A 200 1.38 6.22 -13.19
C ILE A 200 0.69 4.89 -13.47
N PHE A 201 -0.20 4.50 -12.59
CA PHE A 201 -0.95 3.24 -12.66
C PHE A 201 -2.39 3.57 -13.02
N SER A 202 -2.84 3.19 -14.21
CA SER A 202 -4.15 3.52 -14.75
C SER A 202 -4.92 2.27 -15.14
N ASP A 203 -6.23 2.29 -14.94
CA ASP A 203 -7.15 1.29 -15.47
C ASP A 203 -8.30 1.96 -16.23
N ASN A 204 -9.05 1.18 -17.00
CA ASN A 204 -10.27 1.60 -17.67
C ASN A 204 -11.55 1.09 -16.98
N GLY A 205 -11.50 0.92 -15.67
CA GLY A 205 -12.66 0.59 -14.84
C GLY A 205 -13.69 1.72 -14.76
N PRO A 206 -14.63 1.66 -13.80
CA PRO A 206 -15.70 2.64 -13.67
C PRO A 206 -15.24 4.04 -13.23
N GLY A 207 -13.95 4.20 -12.88
CA GLY A 207 -13.40 5.43 -12.32
C GLY A 207 -13.82 5.67 -10.87
N ILE A 208 -13.54 6.88 -10.38
CA ILE A 208 -13.84 7.30 -9.01
C ILE A 208 -14.78 8.50 -9.10
N GLN A 209 -15.85 8.47 -8.30
CA GLN A 209 -16.82 9.55 -8.26
C GLN A 209 -16.20 10.81 -7.61
N PRO A 210 -16.43 12.02 -8.12
CA PRO A 210 -15.80 13.24 -7.62
C PRO A 210 -16.08 13.53 -6.15
N ASP A 211 -17.22 13.11 -5.63
CA ASP A 211 -17.64 13.33 -4.23
C ASP A 211 -16.91 12.46 -3.22
N ILE A 212 -16.17 11.44 -3.67
CA ILE A 212 -15.39 10.53 -2.82
C ILE A 212 -13.87 10.57 -3.08
N GLU A 213 -13.39 11.37 -4.02
CA GLU A 213 -11.97 11.40 -4.41
C GLU A 213 -11.00 11.65 -3.23
N GLU A 214 -11.36 12.50 -2.29
CA GLU A 214 -10.56 12.75 -1.10
C GLU A 214 -10.67 11.59 -0.09
N GLN A 215 -11.83 10.97 0.01
CA GLN A 215 -12.12 9.93 1.00
C GLN A 215 -11.48 8.57 0.65
N ILE A 216 -11.18 8.29 -0.63
CA ILE A 216 -10.59 7.01 -1.03
C ILE A 216 -9.25 6.70 -0.36
N PHE A 217 -8.57 7.72 0.17
CA PHE A 217 -7.30 7.60 0.89
C PHE A 217 -7.48 7.47 2.41
N ASP A 218 -8.72 7.68 2.90
CA ASP A 218 -9.01 7.55 4.33
C ASP A 218 -9.02 6.08 4.74
N PRO A 219 -8.44 5.74 5.89
CA PRO A 219 -8.56 4.40 6.44
C PRO A 219 -10.02 3.99 6.63
N TYR A 220 -10.36 2.75 6.27
CA TYR A 220 -11.71 2.16 6.32
C TYR A 220 -12.72 2.69 5.31
N PHE A 221 -12.37 3.62 4.48
CA PHE A 221 -13.25 4.01 3.39
C PHE A 221 -13.20 2.94 2.28
N SER A 222 -14.33 2.37 1.95
CA SER A 222 -14.48 1.40 0.86
C SER A 222 -15.85 1.48 0.22
N THR A 223 -15.88 1.46 -1.10
CA THR A 223 -17.10 1.30 -1.90
C THR A 223 -17.34 -0.15 -2.31
N LYS A 224 -16.42 -1.07 -1.96
CA LYS A 224 -16.60 -2.52 -2.16
C LYS A 224 -17.44 -3.08 -1.02
N PRO A 225 -18.46 -3.94 -1.28
CA PRO A 225 -19.32 -4.50 -0.23
C PRO A 225 -18.58 -5.19 0.91
N ASP A 226 -17.53 -5.95 0.58
CA ASP A 226 -16.69 -6.67 1.56
C ASP A 226 -15.30 -6.04 1.73
N GLY A 227 -15.14 -4.78 1.30
CA GLY A 227 -13.87 -4.08 1.35
C GLY A 227 -13.58 -3.49 2.73
N ILE A 228 -12.41 -3.78 3.30
CA ILE A 228 -11.98 -3.21 4.59
C ILE A 228 -11.60 -1.72 4.46
N GLY A 229 -11.31 -1.23 3.25
CA GLY A 229 -10.97 0.18 3.03
C GLY A 229 -9.56 0.58 3.50
N LEU A 230 -8.59 -0.34 3.51
CA LEU A 230 -7.23 -0.08 3.98
C LEU A 230 -6.19 0.04 2.87
N GLY A 231 -6.48 -0.47 1.68
CA GLY A 231 -5.50 -0.63 0.61
C GLY A 231 -4.79 0.66 0.21
N LEU A 232 -5.54 1.71 -0.14
CA LEU A 232 -4.96 2.99 -0.58
C LEU A 232 -4.36 3.78 0.59
N ALA A 233 -4.95 3.72 1.78
CA ALA A 233 -4.37 4.30 2.99
C ALA A 233 -2.99 3.72 3.28
N MET A 234 -2.83 2.38 3.18
CA MET A 234 -1.55 1.69 3.31
C MET A 234 -0.53 2.12 2.25
N VAL A 235 -0.96 2.23 0.99
CA VAL A 235 -0.08 2.72 -0.08
C VAL A 235 0.41 4.13 0.24
N GLY A 236 -0.47 5.03 0.68
CA GLY A 236 -0.10 6.39 1.09
C GLY A 236 0.93 6.42 2.22
N GLU A 237 0.74 5.61 3.27
CA GLU A 237 1.68 5.49 4.40
C GLU A 237 3.05 4.94 3.95
N MET A 238 3.06 3.86 3.15
CA MET A 238 4.31 3.31 2.62
C MET A 238 5.05 4.31 1.72
N MET A 239 4.34 5.05 0.87
CA MET A 239 4.93 6.10 0.05
C MET A 239 5.54 7.23 0.89
N ALA A 240 4.84 7.66 1.95
CA ALA A 240 5.32 8.71 2.86
C ALA A 240 6.65 8.33 3.55
N ASP A 241 6.86 7.06 3.85
CA ASP A 241 8.11 6.55 4.44
C ASP A 241 9.33 6.71 3.52
N TYR A 242 9.10 6.80 2.22
CA TYR A 242 10.14 7.07 1.20
C TYR A 242 10.14 8.53 0.72
N ASN A 243 9.55 9.46 1.50
CA ASN A 243 9.33 10.86 1.10
C ASN A 243 8.57 10.96 -0.24
N GLY A 244 7.80 9.94 -0.55
CA GLY A 244 6.98 9.86 -1.75
C GLY A 244 5.57 10.36 -1.50
N GLU A 245 4.77 10.34 -2.57
CA GLU A 245 3.41 10.84 -2.57
C GLU A 245 2.52 9.90 -3.42
N LEU A 246 1.31 9.66 -2.94
CA LEU A 246 0.24 9.00 -3.69
C LEU A 246 -0.83 10.04 -4.03
N ALA A 247 -1.21 10.14 -5.27
CA ALA A 247 -2.27 11.04 -5.72
C ALA A 247 -3.19 10.36 -6.74
N LEU A 248 -4.47 10.72 -6.72
CA LEU A 248 -5.38 10.46 -7.83
C LEU A 248 -5.15 11.53 -8.89
N ILE A 249 -5.11 11.12 -10.16
CA ILE A 249 -4.94 12.03 -11.31
C ILE A 249 -5.96 11.68 -12.38
N ASP A 250 -6.13 12.57 -13.34
CA ASP A 250 -6.98 12.33 -14.50
C ASP A 250 -6.50 11.11 -15.30
N SER A 251 -7.43 10.21 -15.59
CA SER A 251 -7.12 8.97 -16.30
C SER A 251 -7.22 9.13 -17.81
N ALA A 252 -6.13 8.81 -18.52
CA ALA A 252 -6.16 8.73 -19.98
C ALA A 252 -6.97 7.53 -20.51
N LEU A 253 -7.24 6.52 -19.67
CA LEU A 253 -8.05 5.34 -20.01
C LEU A 253 -9.54 5.49 -19.61
N GLY A 254 -9.90 6.57 -18.92
CA GLY A 254 -11.27 6.87 -18.50
C GLY A 254 -11.72 6.21 -17.20
N GLY A 255 -10.88 5.35 -16.58
CA GLY A 255 -11.12 4.75 -15.26
C GLY A 255 -10.34 5.46 -14.16
N ALA A 256 -9.78 4.71 -13.20
CA ALA A 256 -8.95 5.27 -12.15
C ALA A 256 -7.48 5.41 -12.59
N SER A 257 -6.81 6.48 -12.12
CA SER A 257 -5.38 6.67 -12.36
C SER A 257 -4.69 7.18 -11.11
N PHE A 258 -3.71 6.42 -10.61
CA PHE A 258 -2.93 6.74 -9.42
C PHE A 258 -1.50 7.08 -9.80
N LYS A 259 -1.00 8.19 -9.27
CA LYS A 259 0.39 8.61 -9.38
C LYS A 259 1.13 8.33 -8.08
N LEU A 260 2.16 7.50 -8.16
CA LEU A 260 3.10 7.21 -7.08
C LEU A 260 4.39 7.98 -7.37
N LYS A 261 4.68 9.04 -6.64
CA LYS A 261 5.86 9.86 -6.85
C LYS A 261 6.94 9.54 -5.81
N PHE A 262 8.11 9.10 -6.26
CA PHE A 262 9.31 8.90 -5.46
C PHE A 262 10.24 10.09 -5.67
N ARG A 263 10.56 10.81 -4.61
CA ARG A 263 11.49 11.96 -4.68
C ARG A 263 12.94 11.51 -4.54
N TYR A 264 13.83 12.10 -5.32
CA TYR A 264 15.26 11.88 -5.13
C TYR A 264 15.67 12.40 -3.75
N ARG A 265 16.47 11.61 -3.02
CA ARG A 265 17.09 12.11 -1.80
C ARG A 265 18.16 13.13 -2.20
N VAL A 266 17.98 14.37 -1.78
CA VAL A 266 18.98 15.44 -1.94
C VAL A 266 20.10 15.25 -0.94
#